data_3e9692cb2dfbe8cbe65b73f53d63cad0
#
_entry.id   3e9692cb2dfbe8cbe65b73f53d63cad0
#
_cell.length_a   1.000
_cell.length_b   1.000
_cell.length_c   1.000
_cell.angle_alpha   90.00
_cell.angle_beta   90.00
_cell.angle_gamma   90.00
#
_symmetry.space_group_name_H-M   'P 1'
#
loop_
_entity.id
_entity.type
_entity.pdbx_description
1 polymer ?
#
loop_
_entity_poly.entity_id
_entity_poly.type
_entity_poly.pdbx_seq_one_letter_code
_entity_poly.pdbx_strand_id
1 'polypeptide(L)'
;MKRLIYLLCIALMGISCIRSQNKINNEHMNYNKLTPEEERVILHKGTEAPYTGEYINNKRKGVYVCKRCNAPLYNSSDKFDSHCGWPSFDDEIKGAVKRVPDADGMRTEIICNNCGAHLGHVFLNEGFTAKETRHCVNSISLKFIPEENKMIKKAYFASGCFWGTEYYFMKAKGVAHTSVGFMGGHVDHPSYEQVCQKNTGHLETTEVEYDTSKTTYEDLVKLFFETHDFTQTNGQGPDIGPQYLSCIFYTDESEKEIAEKYIKILGDKGYKVATMLKPLSTFWKAEDYHQQYYEHKGTKPYCHVYKKIF
;
A
#
# COMPACT_ATOMS: atom_id res chain seq x y z
N MET A 1 -47.26 -11.08 52.92
CA MET A 1 -45.88 -11.64 52.94
C MET A 1 -45.38 -12.18 51.58
N LYS A 2 -46.19 -12.59 50.66
CA LYS A 2 -45.72 -13.17 49.35
C LYS A 2 -45.27 -12.13 48.28
N ARG A 3 -45.62 -10.85 48.39
CA ARG A 3 -45.23 -9.79 47.40
C ARG A 3 -43.86 -9.15 47.68
N LEU A 4 -43.32 -9.26 48.91
CA LEU A 4 -42.04 -8.63 49.25
C LEU A 4 -40.83 -9.50 48.87
N ILE A 5 -41.03 -10.81 48.73
CA ILE A 5 -39.96 -11.74 48.33
C ILE A 5 -39.67 -11.69 46.82
N TYR A 6 -40.64 -11.34 45.97
CA TYR A 6 -40.44 -11.23 44.50
C TYR A 6 -39.60 -10.00 44.09
N LEU A 7 -39.66 -8.90 44.85
CA LEU A 7 -38.88 -7.73 44.57
C LEU A 7 -37.40 -7.84 44.97
N LEU A 8 -37.07 -8.71 45.94
CA LEU A 8 -35.67 -8.95 46.33
C LEU A 8 -34.92 -9.88 45.35
N CYS A 9 -35.64 -10.80 44.70
CA CYS A 9 -35.04 -11.71 43.70
C CYS A 9 -34.71 -11.00 42.39
N ILE A 10 -35.49 -9.98 42.00
CA ILE A 10 -35.20 -9.23 40.73
C ILE A 10 -34.01 -8.28 40.94
N ALA A 11 -33.78 -7.71 42.12
CA ALA A 11 -32.63 -6.89 42.42
C ALA A 11 -31.29 -7.63 42.45
N LEU A 12 -31.31 -8.94 42.87
CA LEU A 12 -30.10 -9.80 42.88
C LEU A 12 -29.73 -10.35 41.51
N MET A 13 -30.69 -10.53 40.59
CA MET A 13 -30.39 -10.96 39.18
C MET A 13 -29.82 -9.80 38.34
N GLY A 14 -30.21 -8.55 38.60
CA GLY A 14 -29.70 -7.37 37.90
C GLY A 14 -28.20 -7.10 38.17
N ILE A 15 -27.73 -7.39 39.40
CA ILE A 15 -26.32 -7.15 39.78
C ILE A 15 -25.38 -8.24 39.20
N SER A 16 -25.87 -9.46 39.01
CA SER A 16 -25.10 -10.56 38.39
C SER A 16 -24.89 -10.34 36.89
N CYS A 17 -25.86 -9.75 36.18
CA CYS A 17 -25.74 -9.48 34.73
C CYS A 17 -24.74 -8.34 34.42
N ILE A 18 -24.66 -7.30 35.26
CA ILE A 18 -23.74 -6.17 35.05
C ILE A 18 -22.28 -6.58 35.29
N ARG A 19 -22.02 -7.54 36.21
CA ARG A 19 -20.67 -8.07 36.44
C ARG A 19 -20.18 -9.03 35.33
N SER A 20 -21.10 -9.65 34.61
CA SER A 20 -20.78 -10.56 33.49
C SER A 20 -20.43 -9.82 32.18
N GLN A 21 -20.98 -8.63 31.91
CA GLN A 21 -20.71 -7.88 30.70
C GLN A 21 -19.35 -7.18 30.69
N ASN A 22 -18.76 -6.88 31.86
CA ASN A 22 -17.42 -6.30 31.94
C ASN A 22 -16.28 -7.33 31.83
N LYS A 23 -16.58 -8.62 31.73
CA LYS A 23 -15.58 -9.70 31.58
C LYS A 23 -15.43 -10.23 30.14
N ILE A 24 -16.31 -9.81 29.21
CA ILE A 24 -16.39 -10.39 27.86
C ILE A 24 -15.48 -9.68 26.86
N ASN A 25 -14.90 -8.50 27.16
CA ASN A 25 -14.10 -7.73 26.20
C ASN A 25 -12.57 -7.93 26.29
N ASN A 26 -12.07 -8.92 27.05
CA ASN A 26 -10.63 -9.11 27.24
C ASN A 26 -10.05 -10.43 26.65
N GLU A 27 -10.80 -11.24 25.93
CA GLU A 27 -10.35 -12.60 25.59
C GLU A 27 -9.76 -12.82 24.20
N HIS A 28 -9.61 -11.79 23.33
CA HIS A 28 -9.04 -11.99 21.99
C HIS A 28 -8.10 -10.89 21.49
N MET A 29 -7.43 -10.12 22.36
CA MET A 29 -6.34 -9.28 21.87
C MET A 29 -5.04 -10.09 21.84
N ASN A 30 -4.58 -10.43 20.64
CA ASN A 30 -3.32 -11.13 20.43
C ASN A 30 -2.15 -10.15 20.64
N TYR A 31 -1.61 -10.10 21.87
CA TYR A 31 -0.48 -9.24 22.21
C TYR A 31 0.84 -9.87 21.77
N ASN A 32 1.78 -9.04 21.34
CA ASN A 32 3.15 -9.47 21.07
C ASN A 32 3.80 -10.00 22.36
N LYS A 33 4.60 -11.03 22.22
CA LYS A 33 5.45 -11.51 23.32
C LYS A 33 6.52 -10.47 23.62
N LEU A 34 6.60 -10.04 24.87
CA LEU A 34 7.57 -9.07 25.35
C LEU A 34 8.77 -9.77 26.00
N THR A 35 9.93 -9.15 25.92
CA THR A 35 11.11 -9.54 26.72
C THR A 35 10.96 -9.04 28.16
N PRO A 36 11.71 -9.55 29.16
CA PRO A 36 11.64 -9.05 30.53
C PRO A 36 11.90 -7.55 30.65
N GLU A 37 12.77 -6.98 29.84
CA GLU A 37 13.07 -5.53 29.86
C GLU A 37 11.91 -4.72 29.25
N GLU A 38 11.30 -5.23 28.16
CA GLU A 38 10.08 -4.63 27.58
C GLU A 38 8.92 -4.67 28.58
N GLU A 39 8.74 -5.79 29.31
CA GLU A 39 7.71 -5.91 30.35
C GLU A 39 7.93 -4.90 31.49
N ARG A 40 9.18 -4.74 31.94
CA ARG A 40 9.53 -3.77 32.98
C ARG A 40 9.07 -2.35 32.63
N VAL A 41 9.25 -1.93 31.37
CA VAL A 41 8.86 -0.60 30.91
C VAL A 41 7.37 -0.55 30.57
N ILE A 42 6.91 -1.46 29.70
CA ILE A 42 5.59 -1.39 29.06
C ILE A 42 4.44 -1.77 30.01
N LEU A 43 4.67 -2.77 30.90
CA LEU A 43 3.65 -3.28 31.81
C LEU A 43 3.82 -2.72 33.24
N HIS A 44 5.06 -2.55 33.68
CA HIS A 44 5.37 -2.12 35.04
C HIS A 44 5.77 -0.63 35.14
N LYS A 45 5.52 0.16 34.09
CA LYS A 45 5.72 1.61 34.03
C LYS A 45 7.15 2.06 34.37
N GLY A 46 8.13 1.24 33.98
CA GLY A 46 9.55 1.60 34.09
C GLY A 46 9.93 2.68 33.05
N THR A 47 11.14 3.21 33.21
CA THR A 47 11.71 4.15 32.25
C THR A 47 12.99 3.56 31.67
N GLU A 48 13.15 3.67 30.34
CA GLU A 48 14.39 3.34 29.62
C GLU A 48 15.49 4.35 30.00
N ALA A 49 16.74 3.94 30.03
CA ALA A 49 17.84 4.87 30.29
C ALA A 49 17.92 5.95 29.18
N PRO A 50 18.21 7.21 29.52
CA PRO A 50 18.29 8.28 28.54
C PRO A 50 19.42 8.02 27.54
N TYR A 51 19.20 8.40 26.28
CA TYR A 51 20.14 8.27 25.15
C TYR A 51 20.47 6.83 24.72
N THR A 52 19.76 5.82 25.25
CA THR A 52 19.98 4.40 24.87
C THR A 52 18.95 3.88 23.87
N GLY A 53 17.85 4.57 23.67
CA GLY A 53 16.72 4.09 22.88
C GLY A 53 16.98 4.06 21.38
N GLU A 54 16.57 2.97 20.71
CA GLU A 54 16.77 2.73 19.27
C GLU A 54 16.24 3.88 18.39
N TYR A 55 15.17 4.54 18.79
CA TYR A 55 14.49 5.51 17.92
C TYR A 55 14.82 6.97 18.22
N ILE A 56 15.75 7.28 19.09
CA ILE A 56 16.15 8.66 19.40
C ILE A 56 16.57 9.37 18.11
N ASN A 57 17.50 8.78 17.36
CA ASN A 57 18.07 9.35 16.14
C ASN A 57 17.40 8.86 14.85
N ASN A 58 16.28 8.14 14.94
CA ASN A 58 15.59 7.65 13.75
C ASN A 58 14.89 8.80 13.01
N LYS A 59 15.36 9.10 11.77
CA LYS A 59 14.83 10.14 10.86
C LYS A 59 14.10 9.54 9.66
N ARG A 60 13.95 8.22 9.58
CA ARG A 60 13.25 7.56 8.46
C ARG A 60 11.76 7.91 8.50
N LYS A 61 11.14 8.02 7.31
CA LYS A 61 9.68 8.17 7.18
C LYS A 61 8.99 6.85 7.53
N GLY A 62 7.88 6.95 8.26
CA GLY A 62 7.10 5.79 8.68
C GLY A 62 6.19 6.08 9.87
N VAL A 63 5.70 5.02 10.49
CA VAL A 63 4.77 5.05 11.61
C VAL A 63 5.39 4.32 12.80
N TYR A 64 5.30 4.91 13.98
CA TYR A 64 5.62 4.25 15.24
C TYR A 64 4.36 3.59 15.80
N VAL A 65 4.42 2.29 16.02
CA VAL A 65 3.32 1.49 16.56
C VAL A 65 3.63 1.00 17.97
N CYS A 66 2.60 0.68 18.73
CA CYS A 66 2.75 0.10 20.06
C CYS A 66 3.47 -1.26 20.01
N LYS A 67 4.52 -1.41 20.79
CA LYS A 67 5.30 -2.67 20.87
C LYS A 67 4.44 -3.85 21.32
N ARG A 68 3.47 -3.61 22.21
CA ARG A 68 2.62 -4.67 22.76
C ARG A 68 1.50 -5.12 21.82
N CYS A 69 0.83 -4.20 21.09
CA CYS A 69 -0.39 -4.54 20.34
C CYS A 69 -0.38 -4.13 18.87
N ASN A 70 0.72 -3.57 18.38
CA ASN A 70 0.90 -3.04 17.01
C ASN A 70 -0.08 -1.91 16.60
N ALA A 71 -0.85 -1.33 17.52
CA ALA A 71 -1.68 -0.16 17.21
C ALA A 71 -0.81 1.02 16.78
N PRO A 72 -1.13 1.75 15.71
CA PRO A 72 -0.39 2.94 15.29
C PRO A 72 -0.54 4.05 16.33
N LEU A 73 0.58 4.72 16.67
CA LEU A 73 0.64 5.73 17.73
C LEU A 73 1.09 7.10 17.22
N TYR A 74 2.18 7.16 16.45
CA TYR A 74 2.80 8.40 16.00
C TYR A 74 3.26 8.29 14.55
N ASN A 75 3.14 9.39 13.80
CA ASN A 75 3.80 9.51 12.50
C ASN A 75 5.23 10.02 12.67
N SER A 76 6.13 9.63 11.80
CA SER A 76 7.50 10.16 11.81
C SER A 76 7.58 11.67 11.53
N SER A 77 6.56 12.26 10.88
CA SER A 77 6.44 13.70 10.65
C SER A 77 6.26 14.52 11.93
N ASP A 78 5.70 13.90 12.98
CA ASP A 78 5.43 14.56 14.27
C ASP A 78 6.60 14.39 15.25
N LYS A 79 7.67 13.67 14.81
CA LYS A 79 8.88 13.46 15.61
C LYS A 79 9.85 14.62 15.46
N PHE A 80 10.35 15.11 16.60
CA PHE A 80 11.37 16.15 16.65
C PHE A 80 12.47 15.83 17.68
N ASP A 81 13.56 16.59 17.65
CA ASP A 81 14.66 16.45 18.62
C ASP A 81 14.49 17.46 19.76
N SER A 82 14.19 16.96 20.94
CA SER A 82 14.09 17.75 22.16
C SER A 82 15.36 17.68 23.03
N HIS A 83 16.36 16.90 22.62
CA HIS A 83 17.59 16.66 23.38
C HIS A 83 17.40 16.08 24.80
N CYS A 84 16.19 15.55 25.11
CA CYS A 84 15.86 15.03 26.43
C CYS A 84 16.36 13.59 26.70
N GLY A 85 16.88 12.91 25.68
CA GLY A 85 17.36 11.53 25.77
C GLY A 85 16.34 10.45 25.40
N TRP A 86 15.15 10.83 24.98
CA TRP A 86 14.10 9.92 24.49
C TRP A 86 13.45 10.46 23.21
N PRO A 87 12.86 9.58 22.37
CA PRO A 87 12.04 10.01 21.24
C PRO A 87 10.94 10.99 21.67
N SER A 88 10.83 12.10 20.96
CA SER A 88 9.86 13.15 21.23
C SER A 88 8.96 13.41 20.04
N PHE A 89 7.65 13.52 20.29
CA PHE A 89 6.63 13.77 19.26
C PHE A 89 5.76 14.95 19.72
N ASP A 90 5.38 15.81 18.79
CA ASP A 90 4.53 16.97 19.08
C ASP A 90 3.05 16.71 18.84
N ASP A 91 2.70 15.56 18.30
CA ASP A 91 1.32 15.09 18.12
C ASP A 91 1.26 13.55 18.13
N GLU A 92 0.06 13.03 18.31
CA GLU A 92 -0.26 11.62 18.18
C GLU A 92 -1.25 11.36 17.02
N ILE A 93 -1.31 10.13 16.51
CA ILE A 93 -2.42 9.71 15.65
C ILE A 93 -3.71 9.82 16.46
N LYS A 94 -4.69 10.53 15.93
CA LYS A 94 -5.92 10.91 16.63
C LYS A 94 -6.56 9.73 17.39
N GLY A 95 -6.64 9.84 18.71
CA GLY A 95 -7.23 8.84 19.58
C GLY A 95 -6.35 7.61 19.86
N ALA A 96 -5.08 7.61 19.43
CA ALA A 96 -4.17 6.49 19.64
C ALA A 96 -3.57 6.45 21.06
N VAL A 97 -3.45 7.60 21.70
CA VAL A 97 -2.82 7.77 23.02
C VAL A 97 -3.83 8.30 24.03
N LYS A 98 -3.80 7.74 25.21
CA LYS A 98 -4.60 8.22 26.36
C LYS A 98 -3.68 8.85 27.39
N ARG A 99 -4.06 10.03 27.90
CA ARG A 99 -3.39 10.75 28.98
C ARG A 99 -4.03 10.38 30.30
N VAL A 100 -3.24 10.03 31.30
CA VAL A 100 -3.69 9.69 32.65
C VAL A 100 -2.79 10.34 33.67
N PRO A 101 -3.31 10.75 34.89
CA PRO A 101 -2.46 11.23 35.99
C PRO A 101 -1.42 10.14 36.33
N ASP A 102 -0.15 10.53 36.49
CA ASP A 102 0.87 9.62 37.01
C ASP A 102 0.70 9.44 38.53
N ALA A 103 1.20 8.32 39.04
CA ALA A 103 1.17 8.00 40.47
C ALA A 103 1.95 9.01 41.33
N ASP A 104 2.90 9.76 40.75
CA ASP A 104 3.65 10.82 41.44
C ASP A 104 2.84 12.10 41.66
N GLY A 105 1.64 12.21 41.09
CA GLY A 105 0.75 13.37 41.22
C GLY A 105 1.22 14.66 40.53
N MET A 106 2.37 14.62 39.81
CA MET A 106 2.96 15.80 39.17
C MET A 106 3.01 15.66 37.62
N ARG A 107 3.19 14.46 37.09
CA ARG A 107 3.30 14.23 35.68
C ARG A 107 2.00 13.69 35.07
N THR A 108 1.89 13.79 33.77
CA THR A 108 0.83 13.12 32.97
C THR A 108 1.43 11.96 32.20
N GLU A 109 1.08 10.76 32.60
CA GLU A 109 1.46 9.54 31.90
C GLU A 109 0.71 9.44 30.57
N ILE A 110 1.37 8.92 29.54
CA ILE A 110 0.76 8.55 28.27
C ILE A 110 0.79 7.04 28.09
N ILE A 111 -0.36 6.48 27.70
CA ILE A 111 -0.54 5.05 27.48
C ILE A 111 -1.17 4.79 26.11
N CYS A 112 -0.90 3.63 25.54
CA CYS A 112 -1.59 3.17 24.34
C CYS A 112 -3.10 3.03 24.62
N ASN A 113 -3.94 3.76 23.90
CA ASN A 113 -5.38 3.73 24.10
C ASN A 113 -6.00 2.35 23.79
N ASN A 114 -5.36 1.55 22.92
CA ASN A 114 -5.85 0.21 22.54
C ASN A 114 -5.59 -0.86 23.60
N CYS A 115 -4.40 -0.86 24.26
CA CYS A 115 -4.02 -1.96 25.16
C CYS A 115 -3.54 -1.53 26.55
N GLY A 116 -3.50 -0.23 26.83
CA GLY A 116 -3.05 0.32 28.12
C GLY A 116 -1.54 0.23 28.37
N ALA A 117 -0.72 -0.13 27.37
CA ALA A 117 0.74 -0.18 27.47
C ALA A 117 1.31 1.20 27.84
N HIS A 118 2.21 1.26 28.81
CA HIS A 118 2.92 2.49 29.18
C HIS A 118 3.81 2.93 28.02
N LEU A 119 3.73 4.22 27.65
CA LEU A 119 4.55 4.81 26.58
C LEU A 119 5.59 5.78 27.15
N GLY A 120 5.22 6.58 28.14
CA GLY A 120 6.04 7.64 28.71
C GLY A 120 5.19 8.73 29.34
N HIS A 121 5.56 10.00 29.11
CA HIS A 121 4.87 11.15 29.67
C HIS A 121 4.67 12.26 28.63
N VAL A 122 3.66 13.09 28.84
CA VAL A 122 3.44 14.30 28.02
C VAL A 122 3.76 15.54 28.84
N PHE A 123 4.43 16.49 28.20
CA PHE A 123 4.78 17.80 28.70
C PHE A 123 4.19 18.88 27.81
N LEU A 124 3.72 19.98 28.38
CA LEU A 124 3.04 21.05 27.67
C LEU A 124 3.77 22.38 27.90
N ASN A 125 3.67 23.29 26.92
CA ASN A 125 4.17 24.66 27.02
C ASN A 125 5.70 24.76 27.24
N GLU A 126 6.47 23.86 26.62
CA GLU A 126 7.94 23.90 26.72
C GLU A 126 8.60 24.66 25.55
N GLY A 127 7.83 25.16 24.56
CA GLY A 127 8.33 26.01 23.49
C GLY A 127 9.12 25.29 22.37
N PHE A 128 9.06 23.96 22.28
CA PHE A 128 9.82 23.22 21.26
C PHE A 128 9.18 23.32 19.87
N THR A 129 7.87 23.30 19.79
CA THR A 129 7.09 23.36 18.55
C THR A 129 5.87 24.25 18.70
N ALA A 130 5.26 24.65 17.58
CA ALA A 130 4.02 25.44 17.61
C ALA A 130 2.83 24.73 18.26
N LYS A 131 2.88 23.39 18.42
CA LYS A 131 1.83 22.60 19.09
C LYS A 131 1.95 22.62 20.61
N GLU A 132 3.01 23.22 21.17
CA GLU A 132 3.26 23.33 22.61
C GLU A 132 3.07 22.02 23.37
N THR A 133 3.31 20.90 22.71
CA THR A 133 3.12 19.53 23.23
C THR A 133 4.36 18.69 22.93
N ARG A 134 4.84 17.97 23.93
CA ARG A 134 5.90 16.99 23.77
C ARG A 134 5.52 15.67 24.45
N HIS A 135 5.24 14.66 23.64
CA HIS A 135 5.17 13.28 24.08
C HIS A 135 6.60 12.73 24.18
N CYS A 136 7.09 12.53 25.41
CA CYS A 136 8.40 11.91 25.69
C CYS A 136 8.17 10.41 25.85
N VAL A 137 8.63 9.63 24.86
CA VAL A 137 8.23 8.23 24.71
C VAL A 137 9.44 7.30 24.87
N ASN A 138 9.31 6.21 25.64
CA ASN A 138 10.32 5.18 25.71
C ASN A 138 10.44 4.48 24.34
N SER A 139 11.64 4.41 23.75
CA SER A 139 11.89 3.70 22.49
C SER A 139 11.42 2.24 22.56
N ILE A 140 11.67 1.58 23.69
CA ILE A 140 11.31 0.18 23.91
C ILE A 140 9.80 -0.08 23.90
N SER A 141 8.98 0.96 24.13
CA SER A 141 7.51 0.89 24.02
C SER A 141 7.00 0.99 22.60
N LEU A 142 7.88 1.25 21.64
CA LEU A 142 7.57 1.46 20.22
C LEU A 142 8.15 0.35 19.35
N LYS A 143 7.54 0.19 18.16
CA LYS A 143 8.10 -0.48 17.00
C LYS A 143 7.96 0.45 15.81
N PHE A 144 9.02 0.65 15.06
CA PHE A 144 8.97 1.49 13.86
C PHE A 144 8.62 0.64 12.63
N ILE A 145 7.61 1.09 11.90
CA ILE A 145 7.23 0.55 10.59
C ILE A 145 7.64 1.60 9.57
N PRO A 146 8.69 1.37 8.78
CA PRO A 146 9.09 2.32 7.75
C PRO A 146 7.98 2.48 6.72
N GLU A 147 7.79 3.71 6.25
CA GLU A 147 7.03 3.94 5.03
C GLU A 147 7.76 3.21 3.90
N GLU A 148 7.08 2.27 3.25
CA GLU A 148 7.65 1.65 2.06
C GLU A 148 7.89 2.76 1.05
N ASN A 149 9.14 2.99 0.68
CA ASN A 149 9.47 3.81 -0.47
C ASN A 149 8.91 3.09 -1.69
N LYS A 150 7.67 3.41 -2.05
CA LYS A 150 7.09 2.97 -3.32
C LYS A 150 7.97 3.55 -4.44
N MET A 151 8.88 2.76 -4.93
CA MET A 151 9.61 3.10 -6.14
C MET A 151 8.72 2.78 -7.34
N ILE A 152 7.83 3.71 -7.66
CA ILE A 152 6.93 3.56 -8.80
C ILE A 152 7.72 3.80 -10.09
N LYS A 153 7.71 2.81 -10.98
CA LYS A 153 8.17 2.91 -12.36
C LYS A 153 7.00 2.77 -13.32
N LYS A 154 7.21 3.17 -14.57
CA LYS A 154 6.23 3.05 -15.65
C LYS A 154 6.72 2.07 -16.70
N ALA A 155 5.81 1.28 -17.25
CA ALA A 155 6.02 0.40 -18.38
C ALA A 155 4.87 0.58 -19.38
N TYR A 156 5.09 0.31 -20.67
CA TYR A 156 4.13 0.59 -21.74
C TYR A 156 3.98 -0.60 -22.66
N PHE A 157 2.74 -1.12 -22.75
CA PHE A 157 2.43 -2.34 -23.48
C PHE A 157 1.25 -2.14 -24.44
N ALA A 158 1.42 -2.52 -25.68
CA ALA A 158 0.38 -2.61 -26.70
C ALA A 158 0.17 -4.09 -27.06
N SER A 159 -1.00 -4.64 -26.81
CA SER A 159 -1.30 -6.05 -27.06
C SER A 159 -2.71 -6.26 -27.63
N GLY A 160 -3.13 -5.39 -28.54
CA GLY A 160 -4.49 -5.36 -29.09
C GLY A 160 -5.34 -4.29 -28.42
N CYS A 161 -6.64 -4.55 -28.28
CA CYS A 161 -7.54 -3.64 -27.56
C CYS A 161 -7.04 -3.37 -26.14
N PHE A 162 -6.76 -2.10 -25.84
CA PHE A 162 -6.18 -1.66 -24.57
C PHE A 162 -7.08 -1.95 -23.36
N TRP A 163 -8.40 -2.12 -23.54
CA TRP A 163 -9.28 -2.55 -22.45
C TRP A 163 -8.93 -3.94 -21.91
N GLY A 164 -8.58 -4.85 -22.84
CA GLY A 164 -8.18 -6.20 -22.48
C GLY A 164 -6.79 -6.24 -21.83
N THR A 165 -5.86 -5.46 -22.36
CA THR A 165 -4.50 -5.30 -21.81
C THR A 165 -4.60 -4.74 -20.39
N GLU A 166 -5.31 -3.62 -20.19
CA GLU A 166 -5.51 -2.99 -18.88
C GLU A 166 -6.12 -3.95 -17.86
N TYR A 167 -7.14 -4.72 -18.25
CA TYR A 167 -7.83 -5.66 -17.36
C TYR A 167 -6.89 -6.65 -16.66
N TYR A 168 -5.88 -7.15 -17.37
CA TYR A 168 -4.91 -8.08 -16.79
C TYR A 168 -3.86 -7.37 -15.95
N PHE A 169 -3.34 -6.24 -16.42
CA PHE A 169 -2.33 -5.49 -15.68
C PHE A 169 -2.86 -4.91 -14.37
N MET A 170 -4.09 -4.38 -14.33
CA MET A 170 -4.73 -3.90 -13.10
C MET A 170 -4.76 -4.94 -11.98
N LYS A 171 -4.85 -6.22 -12.33
CA LYS A 171 -4.93 -7.35 -11.39
C LYS A 171 -3.57 -7.93 -11.02
N ALA A 172 -2.51 -7.48 -11.65
CA ALA A 172 -1.18 -7.98 -11.39
C ALA A 172 -0.66 -7.47 -10.04
N LYS A 173 -0.02 -8.38 -9.31
CA LYS A 173 0.60 -8.02 -8.01
C LYS A 173 1.65 -6.91 -8.22
N GLY A 174 1.58 -5.87 -7.40
CA GLY A 174 2.55 -4.78 -7.43
C GLY A 174 2.25 -3.68 -8.44
N VAL A 175 1.25 -3.83 -9.30
CA VAL A 175 0.74 -2.73 -10.14
C VAL A 175 -0.04 -1.77 -9.26
N ALA A 176 0.32 -0.49 -9.31
CA ALA A 176 -0.25 0.57 -8.50
C ALA A 176 -1.36 1.33 -9.24
N HIS A 177 -1.19 1.52 -10.55
CA HIS A 177 -2.15 2.21 -11.42
C HIS A 177 -1.95 1.81 -12.87
N THR A 178 -3.02 1.92 -13.67
CA THR A 178 -2.98 1.77 -15.13
C THR A 178 -3.69 2.93 -15.81
N SER A 179 -3.28 3.25 -17.02
CA SER A 179 -3.99 4.18 -17.90
C SER A 179 -3.94 3.64 -19.33
N VAL A 180 -5.03 3.77 -20.07
CA VAL A 180 -5.06 3.41 -21.50
C VAL A 180 -4.95 4.65 -22.37
N GLY A 181 -4.32 4.50 -23.53
CA GLY A 181 -4.05 5.60 -24.44
C GLY A 181 -3.41 5.16 -25.74
N PHE A 182 -2.71 6.08 -26.40
CA PHE A 182 -2.15 5.91 -27.72
C PHE A 182 -0.67 6.27 -27.73
N MET A 183 0.16 5.46 -28.42
CA MET A 183 1.59 5.68 -28.48
C MET A 183 2.19 5.22 -29.83
N GLY A 184 3.31 5.81 -30.21
CA GLY A 184 4.12 5.37 -31.33
C GLY A 184 3.70 5.89 -32.71
N GLY A 185 2.65 6.71 -32.78
CA GLY A 185 2.19 7.36 -34.01
C GLY A 185 2.77 8.77 -34.22
N HIS A 186 2.24 9.49 -35.19
CA HIS A 186 2.72 10.80 -35.64
C HIS A 186 1.70 11.94 -35.48
N VAL A 187 0.54 11.65 -34.90
CA VAL A 187 -0.51 12.66 -34.64
C VAL A 187 -0.45 13.06 -33.18
N ASP A 188 -0.33 14.36 -32.90
CA ASP A 188 -0.36 14.88 -31.55
C ASP A 188 -1.80 14.93 -31.03
N HIS A 189 -2.00 14.60 -29.75
CA HIS A 189 -3.30 14.59 -29.10
C HIS A 189 -4.39 13.84 -29.90
N PRO A 190 -4.15 12.60 -30.37
CA PRO A 190 -5.12 11.90 -31.19
C PRO A 190 -6.39 11.59 -30.38
N SER A 191 -7.56 11.75 -31.01
CA SER A 191 -8.80 11.18 -30.46
C SER A 191 -8.93 9.70 -30.81
N TYR A 192 -9.78 8.98 -30.07
CA TYR A 192 -10.07 7.57 -30.36
C TYR A 192 -10.58 7.36 -31.80
N GLU A 193 -11.46 8.24 -32.29
CA GLU A 193 -12.01 8.16 -33.65
C GLU A 193 -10.90 8.31 -34.71
N GLN A 194 -9.93 9.21 -34.49
CA GLN A 194 -8.78 9.37 -35.39
C GLN A 194 -7.93 8.10 -35.44
N VAL A 195 -7.66 7.46 -34.29
CA VAL A 195 -6.89 6.22 -34.24
C VAL A 195 -7.65 5.09 -34.95
N CYS A 196 -8.97 5.02 -34.80
CA CYS A 196 -9.83 4.06 -35.50
C CYS A 196 -9.81 4.20 -37.03
N GLN A 197 -9.48 5.39 -37.56
CA GLN A 197 -9.27 5.60 -39.01
C GLN A 197 -7.99 4.93 -39.56
N LYS A 198 -7.15 4.35 -38.68
CA LYS A 198 -5.95 3.53 -38.99
C LYS A 198 -4.81 4.27 -39.71
N ASN A 199 -4.82 5.59 -39.71
CA ASN A 199 -3.83 6.44 -40.42
C ASN A 199 -2.94 7.28 -39.48
N THR A 200 -3.11 7.19 -38.17
CA THR A 200 -2.33 7.95 -37.19
C THR A 200 -0.98 7.31 -36.83
N GLY A 201 -0.82 6.01 -37.12
CA GLY A 201 0.35 5.22 -36.73
C GLY A 201 0.41 4.86 -35.24
N HIS A 202 -0.56 5.34 -34.45
CA HIS A 202 -0.63 4.99 -33.02
C HIS A 202 -1.09 3.56 -32.78
N LEU A 203 -0.56 2.97 -31.71
CA LEU A 203 -1.04 1.72 -31.13
C LEU A 203 -1.88 2.02 -29.89
N GLU A 204 -2.93 1.24 -29.67
CA GLU A 204 -3.62 1.18 -28.40
C GLU A 204 -2.66 0.63 -27.33
N THR A 205 -2.34 1.45 -26.36
CA THR A 205 -1.26 1.21 -25.40
C THR A 205 -1.77 1.37 -23.97
N THR A 206 -1.33 0.48 -23.10
CA THR A 206 -1.55 0.59 -21.65
C THR A 206 -0.26 1.05 -20.97
N GLU A 207 -0.31 2.18 -20.27
CA GLU A 207 0.68 2.61 -19.29
C GLU A 207 0.43 1.84 -17.99
N VAL A 208 1.47 1.26 -17.42
CA VAL A 208 1.42 0.47 -16.17
C VAL A 208 2.37 1.10 -15.16
N GLU A 209 1.84 1.67 -14.09
CA GLU A 209 2.62 2.12 -12.94
C GLU A 209 2.76 0.97 -11.95
N TYR A 210 3.99 0.58 -11.64
CA TYR A 210 4.26 -0.57 -10.77
C TYR A 210 5.28 -0.26 -9.68
N ASP A 211 5.06 -0.87 -8.52
CA ASP A 211 5.93 -0.79 -7.35
C ASP A 211 7.07 -1.81 -7.47
N THR A 212 8.28 -1.33 -7.71
CA THR A 212 9.46 -2.18 -7.91
C THR A 212 9.86 -2.99 -6.67
N SER A 213 9.30 -2.67 -5.50
CA SER A 213 9.46 -3.49 -4.29
C SER A 213 8.56 -4.73 -4.29
N LYS A 214 7.54 -4.80 -5.17
CA LYS A 214 6.51 -5.84 -5.18
C LYS A 214 6.46 -6.66 -6.45
N THR A 215 6.92 -6.10 -7.57
CA THR A 215 6.99 -6.76 -8.88
C THR A 215 8.15 -6.21 -9.70
N THR A 216 8.55 -6.91 -10.74
CA THR A 216 9.63 -6.52 -11.63
C THR A 216 9.10 -6.22 -13.04
N TYR A 217 9.86 -5.45 -13.82
CA TYR A 217 9.56 -5.27 -15.25
C TYR A 217 9.52 -6.63 -15.99
N GLU A 218 10.41 -7.55 -15.61
CA GLU A 218 10.45 -8.92 -16.14
C GLU A 218 9.14 -9.68 -15.91
N ASP A 219 8.52 -9.54 -14.73
CA ASP A 219 7.22 -10.18 -14.44
C ASP A 219 6.08 -9.55 -15.26
N LEU A 220 6.13 -8.24 -15.52
CA LEU A 220 5.17 -7.57 -16.40
C LEU A 220 5.34 -8.01 -17.88
N VAL A 221 6.57 -8.20 -18.35
CA VAL A 221 6.85 -8.74 -19.70
C VAL A 221 6.34 -10.17 -19.85
N LYS A 222 6.49 -11.02 -18.82
CA LYS A 222 5.90 -12.37 -18.84
C LYS A 222 4.37 -12.30 -18.95
N LEU A 223 3.74 -11.48 -18.09
CA LEU A 223 2.29 -11.30 -18.11
C LEU A 223 1.80 -10.79 -19.47
N PHE A 224 2.52 -9.85 -20.08
CA PHE A 224 2.22 -9.36 -21.41
C PHE A 224 2.12 -10.50 -22.41
N PHE A 225 3.13 -11.37 -22.51
CA PHE A 225 3.12 -12.52 -23.43
C PHE A 225 2.12 -13.61 -23.04
N GLU A 226 1.73 -13.72 -21.78
CA GLU A 226 0.79 -14.72 -21.30
C GLU A 226 -0.69 -14.32 -21.48
N THR A 227 -0.97 -13.08 -21.90
CA THR A 227 -2.35 -12.56 -21.94
C THR A 227 -2.88 -12.27 -23.34
N HIS A 228 -2.05 -12.39 -24.39
CA HIS A 228 -2.48 -12.16 -25.76
C HIS A 228 -1.78 -13.10 -26.77
N ASP A 229 -2.22 -13.13 -27.99
CA ASP A 229 -1.55 -13.87 -29.09
C ASP A 229 -0.43 -13.02 -29.73
N PHE A 230 0.76 -13.14 -29.19
CA PHE A 230 1.95 -12.42 -29.65
C PHE A 230 2.47 -12.91 -31.03
N THR A 231 1.80 -13.86 -31.64
CA THR A 231 2.17 -14.40 -32.99
C THR A 231 1.31 -13.79 -34.09
N GLN A 232 0.20 -13.13 -33.76
CA GLN A 232 -0.68 -12.52 -34.73
C GLN A 232 -0.08 -11.22 -35.29
N THR A 233 -0.06 -11.08 -36.62
CA THR A 233 0.65 -10.00 -37.33
C THR A 233 -0.24 -8.84 -37.80
N ASN A 234 -1.56 -8.97 -37.69
CA ASN A 234 -2.52 -8.01 -38.25
C ASN A 234 -3.52 -7.44 -37.22
N GLY A 235 -3.31 -7.74 -35.95
CA GLY A 235 -4.18 -7.30 -34.84
C GLY A 235 -4.10 -8.25 -33.66
N GLN A 236 -5.21 -8.39 -32.90
CA GLN A 236 -5.32 -9.27 -31.75
C GLN A 236 -6.70 -9.92 -31.69
N GLY A 237 -6.76 -11.25 -31.84
CA GLY A 237 -8.03 -11.96 -31.89
C GLY A 237 -8.90 -11.42 -33.03
N PRO A 238 -10.17 -11.06 -32.78
CA PRO A 238 -11.07 -10.49 -33.80
C PRO A 238 -10.78 -9.01 -34.12
N ASP A 239 -9.98 -8.32 -33.32
CA ASP A 239 -9.69 -6.89 -33.49
C ASP A 239 -8.56 -6.74 -34.54
N ILE A 240 -8.93 -6.41 -35.78
CA ILE A 240 -8.02 -6.34 -36.91
C ILE A 240 -7.71 -4.87 -37.26
N GLY A 241 -6.42 -4.53 -37.23
CA GLY A 241 -5.96 -3.19 -37.61
C GLY A 241 -4.58 -2.88 -37.05
N PRO A 242 -3.88 -1.90 -37.65
CA PRO A 242 -2.54 -1.51 -37.21
C PRO A 242 -2.49 -1.00 -35.77
N GLN A 243 -3.58 -0.39 -35.23
CA GLN A 243 -3.67 0.09 -33.86
C GLN A 243 -3.68 -1.05 -32.83
N TYR A 244 -3.97 -2.28 -33.24
CA TYR A 244 -4.07 -3.46 -32.37
C TYR A 244 -2.83 -4.38 -32.44
N LEU A 245 -1.73 -3.91 -32.99
CA LEU A 245 -0.51 -4.71 -33.10
C LEU A 245 0.18 -4.85 -31.74
N SER A 246 0.88 -5.99 -31.58
CA SER A 246 1.67 -6.27 -30.40
C SER A 246 2.97 -5.45 -30.37
N CYS A 247 3.21 -4.69 -29.30
CA CYS A 247 4.42 -3.88 -29.13
C CYS A 247 4.76 -3.67 -27.65
N ILE A 248 6.05 -3.68 -27.34
CA ILE A 248 6.60 -3.19 -26.07
C ILE A 248 7.33 -1.88 -26.35
N PHE A 249 6.98 -0.81 -25.65
CA PHE A 249 7.72 0.44 -25.68
C PHE A 249 8.66 0.49 -24.48
N TYR A 250 9.97 0.36 -24.73
CA TYR A 250 11.00 0.35 -23.67
C TYR A 250 11.46 1.76 -23.32
N THR A 251 11.72 2.00 -22.05
CA THR A 251 12.17 3.30 -21.53
C THR A 251 13.69 3.43 -21.48
N ASP A 252 14.38 2.29 -21.37
CA ASP A 252 15.84 2.21 -21.33
C ASP A 252 16.34 0.89 -21.94
N GLU A 253 17.66 0.77 -22.07
CA GLU A 253 18.30 -0.43 -22.69
C GLU A 253 18.09 -1.68 -21.83
N SER A 254 18.01 -1.58 -20.50
CA SER A 254 17.76 -2.72 -19.61
C SER A 254 16.36 -3.33 -19.86
N GLU A 255 15.35 -2.49 -20.05
CA GLU A 255 13.99 -2.95 -20.40
C GLU A 255 13.96 -3.63 -21.78
N LYS A 256 14.71 -3.06 -22.74
CA LYS A 256 14.85 -3.65 -24.07
C LYS A 256 15.51 -5.04 -24.01
N GLU A 257 16.62 -5.18 -23.30
CA GLU A 257 17.31 -6.47 -23.12
C GLU A 257 16.40 -7.53 -22.48
N ILE A 258 15.59 -7.14 -21.50
CA ILE A 258 14.59 -8.05 -20.90
C ILE A 258 13.55 -8.48 -21.93
N ALA A 259 13.00 -7.55 -22.70
CA ALA A 259 12.01 -7.87 -23.73
C ALA A 259 12.60 -8.78 -24.83
N GLU A 260 13.80 -8.48 -25.33
CA GLU A 260 14.52 -9.31 -26.30
C GLU A 260 14.81 -10.72 -25.78
N LYS A 261 15.21 -10.85 -24.51
CA LYS A 261 15.40 -12.15 -23.84
C LYS A 261 14.12 -13.01 -23.93
N TYR A 262 12.94 -12.43 -23.65
CA TYR A 262 11.69 -13.19 -23.67
C TYR A 262 11.21 -13.50 -25.07
N ILE A 263 11.40 -12.59 -26.04
CA ILE A 263 11.18 -12.87 -27.47
C ILE A 263 12.04 -14.04 -27.92
N LYS A 264 13.32 -14.06 -27.57
CA LYS A 264 14.22 -15.17 -27.87
C LYS A 264 13.75 -16.48 -27.22
N ILE A 265 13.39 -16.49 -25.95
CA ILE A 265 12.88 -17.69 -25.26
C ILE A 265 11.64 -18.25 -25.99
N LEU A 266 10.74 -17.38 -26.45
CA LEU A 266 9.55 -17.80 -27.22
C LEU A 266 9.93 -18.34 -28.58
N GLY A 267 10.90 -17.73 -29.26
CA GLY A 267 11.46 -18.24 -30.51
C GLY A 267 12.09 -19.64 -30.34
N ASP A 268 12.86 -19.85 -29.29
CA ASP A 268 13.48 -21.14 -28.97
C ASP A 268 12.41 -22.22 -28.62
N LYS A 269 11.21 -21.81 -28.14
CA LYS A 269 10.03 -22.67 -27.96
C LYS A 269 9.26 -22.92 -29.28
N GLY A 270 9.69 -22.34 -30.41
CA GLY A 270 9.08 -22.56 -31.76
C GLY A 270 8.00 -21.54 -32.14
N TYR A 271 7.76 -20.49 -31.33
CA TYR A 271 6.81 -19.44 -31.69
C TYR A 271 7.41 -18.44 -32.68
N LYS A 272 6.60 -17.99 -33.66
CA LYS A 272 6.95 -16.86 -34.54
C LYS A 272 6.43 -15.57 -33.87
N VAL A 273 7.27 -14.93 -33.06
CA VAL A 273 6.88 -13.73 -32.32
C VAL A 273 6.73 -12.54 -33.26
N ALA A 274 5.55 -11.91 -33.28
CA ALA A 274 5.24 -10.73 -34.08
C ALA A 274 5.35 -9.42 -33.26
N THR A 275 5.63 -9.52 -31.96
CA THR A 275 5.77 -8.35 -31.05
C THR A 275 6.91 -7.46 -31.51
N MET A 276 6.61 -6.19 -31.71
CA MET A 276 7.60 -5.14 -32.00
C MET A 276 8.24 -4.62 -30.70
N LEU A 277 9.50 -4.17 -30.80
CA LEU A 277 10.16 -3.37 -29.76
C LEU A 277 10.39 -1.97 -30.31
N LYS A 278 9.90 -0.95 -29.61
CA LYS A 278 10.07 0.45 -29.97
C LYS A 278 10.56 1.26 -28.76
N PRO A 279 11.42 2.28 -28.97
CA PRO A 279 11.74 3.20 -27.89
C PRO A 279 10.49 3.95 -27.44
N LEU A 280 10.50 4.37 -26.16
CA LEU A 280 9.45 5.23 -25.59
C LEU A 280 9.22 6.46 -26.47
N SER A 281 7.96 6.77 -26.71
CA SER A 281 7.50 8.02 -27.32
C SER A 281 6.43 8.66 -26.45
N THR A 282 5.83 9.76 -26.93
CA THR A 282 4.76 10.41 -26.15
C THR A 282 3.56 9.49 -26.00
N PHE A 283 3.13 9.27 -24.75
CA PHE A 283 1.89 8.59 -24.42
C PHE A 283 0.75 9.61 -24.36
N TRP A 284 -0.26 9.42 -25.18
CA TRP A 284 -1.47 10.24 -25.23
C TRP A 284 -2.60 9.47 -24.55
N LYS A 285 -2.95 9.88 -23.32
CA LYS A 285 -4.04 9.25 -22.57
C LYS A 285 -5.35 9.33 -23.35
N ALA A 286 -6.04 8.21 -23.47
CA ALA A 286 -7.38 8.16 -24.07
C ALA A 286 -8.44 8.76 -23.13
N GLU A 287 -9.60 9.02 -23.68
CA GLU A 287 -10.75 9.63 -23.00
C GLU A 287 -11.16 8.81 -21.76
N ASP A 288 -11.76 9.47 -20.78
CA ASP A 288 -12.04 8.86 -19.46
C ASP A 288 -12.94 7.63 -19.52
N TYR A 289 -13.86 7.56 -20.49
CA TYR A 289 -14.76 6.41 -20.66
C TYR A 289 -14.05 5.13 -21.12
N HIS A 290 -12.80 5.22 -21.58
CA HIS A 290 -11.97 4.07 -21.91
C HIS A 290 -11.22 3.49 -20.72
N GLN A 291 -10.98 4.30 -19.68
CA GLN A 291 -10.20 3.90 -18.50
C GLN A 291 -10.97 2.86 -17.69
N GLN A 292 -10.30 1.77 -17.29
CA GLN A 292 -10.87 0.70 -16.45
C GLN A 292 -12.19 0.12 -17.00
N TYR A 293 -12.32 0.02 -18.31
CA TYR A 293 -13.55 -0.31 -19.02
C TYR A 293 -14.25 -1.58 -18.51
N TYR A 294 -13.49 -2.68 -18.37
CA TYR A 294 -14.08 -3.95 -17.91
C TYR A 294 -14.43 -3.96 -16.42
N GLU A 295 -13.74 -3.16 -15.60
CA GLU A 295 -14.09 -3.00 -14.19
C GLU A 295 -15.44 -2.28 -14.05
N HIS A 296 -15.63 -1.17 -14.77
CA HIS A 296 -16.89 -0.42 -14.77
C HIS A 296 -18.06 -1.24 -15.35
N LYS A 297 -17.79 -2.08 -16.34
CA LYS A 297 -18.82 -2.96 -16.94
C LYS A 297 -19.09 -4.25 -16.17
N GLY A 298 -18.23 -4.65 -15.25
CA GLY A 298 -18.35 -5.92 -14.52
C GLY A 298 -18.24 -7.16 -15.42
N THR A 299 -17.51 -7.07 -16.57
CA THR A 299 -17.36 -8.15 -17.56
C THR A 299 -15.89 -8.51 -17.75
N LYS A 300 -15.60 -9.51 -18.61
CA LYS A 300 -14.24 -9.96 -18.92
C LYS A 300 -13.90 -9.71 -20.38
N PRO A 301 -12.61 -9.52 -20.75
CA PRO A 301 -12.19 -9.42 -22.14
C PRO A 301 -12.55 -10.66 -22.95
N TYR A 302 -12.93 -10.44 -24.21
CA TYR A 302 -13.17 -11.51 -25.19
C TYR A 302 -11.95 -11.76 -26.09
N CYS A 303 -11.06 -10.76 -26.27
CA CYS A 303 -9.91 -10.80 -27.16
C CYS A 303 -8.59 -11.15 -26.45
N HIS A 304 -8.59 -11.22 -25.13
CA HIS A 304 -7.43 -11.57 -24.31
C HIS A 304 -7.74 -12.78 -23.43
N VAL A 305 -6.84 -13.76 -23.44
CA VAL A 305 -6.97 -14.99 -22.63
C VAL A 305 -5.63 -15.30 -21.99
N TYR A 306 -5.62 -15.40 -20.67
CA TYR A 306 -4.42 -15.80 -19.95
C TYR A 306 -4.06 -17.25 -20.26
N LYS A 307 -2.83 -17.47 -20.68
CA LYS A 307 -2.23 -18.80 -20.91
C LYS A 307 -0.83 -18.81 -20.31
N LYS A 308 -0.61 -19.63 -19.29
CA LYS A 308 0.71 -19.75 -18.69
C LYS A 308 1.73 -20.29 -19.69
N ILE A 309 2.86 -19.58 -19.83
CA ILE A 309 3.95 -19.90 -20.77
C ILE A 309 5.29 -20.03 -20.03
N PHE A 310 5.48 -19.21 -18.99
CA PHE A 310 6.72 -19.12 -18.21
C PHE A 310 6.62 -19.66 -16.80
#